data_3b6e95d1e8ba90d14487b94419716d53
#
_entry.id   3b6e95d1e8ba90d14487b94419716d53
#
_cell.length_a   1.000
_cell.length_b   1.000
_cell.length_c   1.000
_cell.angle_alpha   90.00
_cell.angle_beta   90.00
_cell.angle_gamma   90.00
#
_symmetry.space_group_name_H-M   'P 1'
#
loop_
_entity.id
_entity.type
_entity.pdbx_description
1 polymer ?
#
loop_
_entity_poly.entity_id
_entity_poly.type
_entity_poly.pdbx_seq_one_letter_code
_entity_poly.pdbx_strand_id
1 'polypeptide(L)'
;MFRAEAGSVVLVHREIRTMATPRPNAKLAINCDMGEGFGLYKMGDDEGLMPHITIANVACGFHASDPTVMARTVRLAKQHNVRVGAHPSLPDLQGFGRREMKMRPEELTNCIIYQVGALKGFLEREGMHLFHIKPHGSLYGMAARSEEVAKAVADAAKVFNVPVMGMIGTLHERVYTAEGLELISEYYADLDYDDEGMVIITREHHAFDPKRAAERALRAVREGVAVSVNGKEVQVRADCICVHSDTPNAIELARAVRTVVAEYLG
;
A
#
# COMPACT_ATOMS: atom_id res chain seq x y z
N MET A 1 40.86 43.20 12.05
CA MET A 1 40.78 42.86 10.62
C MET A 1 40.96 41.36 10.51
N PHE A 2 39.87 40.61 10.65
CA PHE A 2 39.85 39.15 10.46
C PHE A 2 38.78 38.85 9.43
N ARG A 3 39.21 38.33 8.27
CA ARG A 3 38.34 37.82 7.21
C ARG A 3 37.91 36.41 7.61
N ALA A 4 36.61 36.18 7.65
CA ALA A 4 36.03 34.85 7.70
C ALA A 4 35.89 34.31 6.29
N GLU A 5 36.55 33.19 5.98
CA GLU A 5 36.35 32.44 4.74
C GLU A 5 35.08 31.57 4.86
N ALA A 6 34.17 31.80 3.93
CA ALA A 6 32.97 31.00 3.79
C ALA A 6 33.33 29.68 3.08
N GLY A 7 33.37 28.59 3.85
CA GLY A 7 33.50 27.24 3.32
C GLY A 7 32.20 26.81 2.65
N SER A 8 32.24 26.65 1.33
CA SER A 8 31.15 26.10 0.51
C SER A 8 31.00 24.61 0.78
N VAL A 9 29.91 24.24 1.43
CA VAL A 9 29.52 22.82 1.59
C VAL A 9 28.90 22.36 0.28
N VAL A 10 29.67 21.64 -0.53
CA VAL A 10 29.20 20.95 -1.71
C VAL A 10 28.44 19.70 -1.24
N LEU A 11 27.12 19.75 -1.26
CA LEU A 11 26.25 18.58 -1.13
C LEU A 11 26.44 17.69 -2.36
N VAL A 12 27.25 16.65 -2.22
CA VAL A 12 27.36 15.58 -3.22
C VAL A 12 26.08 14.75 -3.16
N HIS A 13 25.15 15.04 -4.04
CA HIS A 13 24.03 14.14 -4.34
C HIS A 13 24.62 12.88 -5.00
N ARG A 14 24.87 11.88 -4.18
CA ARG A 14 25.22 10.55 -4.67
C ARG A 14 23.95 9.91 -5.21
N GLU A 15 23.81 9.88 -6.53
CA GLU A 15 22.78 9.11 -7.22
C GLU A 15 22.89 7.64 -6.78
N ILE A 16 22.00 7.19 -5.92
CA ILE A 16 21.82 5.77 -5.64
C ILE A 16 20.99 5.21 -6.80
N ARG A 17 21.67 4.84 -7.90
CA ARG A 17 21.09 3.97 -8.92
C ARG A 17 21.01 2.55 -8.33
N THR A 18 20.00 2.29 -7.52
CA THR A 18 19.57 0.92 -7.25
C THR A 18 18.81 0.44 -8.49
N MET A 19 19.47 -0.37 -9.31
CA MET A 19 18.78 -1.12 -10.35
C MET A 19 17.71 -1.98 -9.66
N ALA A 20 16.44 -1.68 -9.94
CA ALA A 20 15.32 -2.48 -9.47
C ALA A 20 15.39 -3.87 -10.13
N THR A 21 16.12 -4.79 -9.51
CA THR A 21 16.17 -6.18 -9.96
C THR A 21 14.86 -6.85 -9.58
N PRO A 22 14.10 -7.40 -10.55
CA PRO A 22 12.96 -8.25 -10.24
C PRO A 22 13.43 -9.37 -9.31
N ARG A 23 12.66 -9.71 -8.28
CA ARG A 23 12.96 -10.90 -7.48
C ARG A 23 12.77 -12.12 -8.36
N PRO A 24 13.78 -12.97 -8.61
CA PRO A 24 13.73 -14.01 -9.65
C PRO A 24 12.65 -15.07 -9.45
N ASN A 25 11.95 -15.12 -8.29
CA ASN A 25 10.97 -16.16 -7.95
C ASN A 25 9.72 -15.64 -7.20
N ALA A 26 9.52 -14.33 -7.03
CA ALA A 26 8.32 -13.82 -6.41
C ALA A 26 7.21 -13.75 -7.48
N LYS A 27 6.14 -14.51 -7.26
CA LYS A 27 4.95 -14.44 -8.11
C LYS A 27 4.21 -13.14 -7.84
N LEU A 28 3.80 -12.47 -8.90
CA LEU A 28 3.02 -11.24 -8.83
C LEU A 28 1.71 -11.46 -8.06
N ALA A 29 1.31 -10.46 -7.31
CA ALA A 29 0.01 -10.42 -6.64
C ALA A 29 -0.84 -9.25 -7.16
N ILE A 30 -2.17 -9.34 -6.95
CA ILE A 30 -3.09 -8.20 -7.08
C ILE A 30 -3.68 -7.97 -5.70
N ASN A 31 -3.57 -6.76 -5.18
CA ASN A 31 -4.16 -6.39 -3.91
C ASN A 31 -5.26 -5.34 -4.09
N CYS A 32 -6.20 -5.33 -3.15
CA CYS A 32 -7.24 -4.32 -3.06
C CYS A 32 -7.53 -4.00 -1.60
N ASP A 33 -7.83 -2.73 -1.33
CA ASP A 33 -8.28 -2.27 -0.03
C ASP A 33 -9.74 -2.69 0.16
N MET A 34 -10.04 -3.39 1.25
CA MET A 34 -11.28 -4.13 1.45
C MET A 34 -11.86 -3.88 2.84
N GLY A 35 -13.17 -4.10 2.98
CA GLY A 35 -13.84 -3.94 4.26
C GLY A 35 -13.92 -2.49 4.72
N GLU A 36 -13.96 -1.54 3.80
CA GLU A 36 -13.97 -0.11 4.09
C GLU A 36 -15.38 0.48 4.33
N GLY A 37 -16.41 -0.36 4.42
CA GLY A 37 -17.72 0.06 4.91
C GLY A 37 -17.73 0.35 6.42
N PHE A 38 -18.83 0.89 6.93
CA PHE A 38 -19.03 1.15 8.35
C PHE A 38 -20.53 1.07 8.71
N GLY A 39 -20.91 0.16 9.59
CA GLY A 39 -22.31 -0.05 9.96
C GLY A 39 -23.18 -0.40 8.74
N LEU A 40 -24.10 0.49 8.44
CA LEU A 40 -25.01 0.38 7.28
C LEU A 40 -24.42 1.01 6.01
N TYR A 41 -23.33 1.77 6.11
CA TYR A 41 -22.71 2.44 4.98
C TYR A 41 -21.77 1.50 4.27
N LYS A 42 -21.93 1.38 2.96
CA LYS A 42 -21.04 0.60 2.09
C LYS A 42 -20.03 1.53 1.41
N MET A 43 -18.79 1.08 1.33
CA MET A 43 -17.74 1.66 0.52
C MET A 43 -17.16 0.54 -0.35
N GLY A 44 -17.18 0.73 -1.67
CA GLY A 44 -16.75 -0.29 -2.62
C GLY A 44 -17.72 -1.50 -2.71
N ASP A 45 -17.30 -2.49 -3.48
CA ASP A 45 -18.01 -3.78 -3.63
C ASP A 45 -17.04 -4.94 -3.35
N ASP A 46 -16.91 -5.28 -2.06
CA ASP A 46 -16.03 -6.35 -1.61
C ASP A 46 -16.36 -7.69 -2.29
N GLU A 47 -17.65 -8.01 -2.47
CA GLU A 47 -18.10 -9.28 -3.03
C GLU A 47 -17.76 -9.36 -4.53
N GLY A 48 -17.93 -8.26 -5.27
CA GLY A 48 -17.59 -8.20 -6.69
C GLY A 48 -16.08 -8.18 -6.96
N LEU A 49 -15.28 -7.60 -6.04
CA LEU A 49 -13.83 -7.48 -6.19
C LEU A 49 -13.05 -8.71 -5.77
N MET A 50 -13.49 -9.41 -4.70
CA MET A 50 -12.76 -10.53 -4.10
C MET A 50 -12.34 -11.62 -5.10
N PRO A 51 -13.14 -12.00 -6.12
CA PRO A 51 -12.73 -12.97 -7.13
C PRO A 51 -11.57 -12.54 -8.03
N HIS A 52 -11.28 -11.25 -8.07
CA HIS A 52 -10.29 -10.67 -9.00
C HIS A 52 -8.94 -10.34 -8.35
N ILE A 53 -8.81 -10.51 -7.04
CA ILE A 53 -7.60 -10.20 -6.27
C ILE A 53 -6.95 -11.47 -5.70
N THR A 54 -5.72 -11.35 -5.22
CA THR A 54 -4.98 -12.42 -4.52
C THR A 54 -4.64 -12.04 -3.09
N ILE A 55 -4.75 -10.75 -2.77
CA ILE A 55 -4.48 -10.17 -1.45
C ILE A 55 -5.56 -9.14 -1.13
N ALA A 56 -6.15 -9.22 0.05
CA ALA A 56 -7.06 -8.22 0.61
C ALA A 56 -6.36 -7.43 1.73
N ASN A 57 -6.31 -6.11 1.61
CA ASN A 57 -5.86 -5.22 2.69
C ASN A 57 -7.09 -4.83 3.49
N VAL A 58 -7.31 -5.45 4.65
CA VAL A 58 -8.56 -5.30 5.41
C VAL A 58 -8.46 -4.11 6.35
N ALA A 59 -9.38 -3.15 6.21
CA ALA A 59 -9.49 -1.97 7.06
C ALA A 59 -9.69 -2.36 8.53
N CYS A 60 -9.04 -1.63 9.44
CA CYS A 60 -8.89 -2.02 10.84
C CYS A 60 -9.64 -1.10 11.84
N GLY A 61 -10.67 -0.38 11.38
CA GLY A 61 -11.61 0.33 12.24
C GLY A 61 -11.30 1.82 12.48
N PHE A 62 -10.12 2.33 12.11
CA PHE A 62 -9.77 3.73 12.40
C PHE A 62 -10.06 4.70 11.25
N HIS A 63 -9.93 4.30 10.01
CA HIS A 63 -10.36 5.10 8.85
C HIS A 63 -11.69 4.61 8.28
N ALA A 64 -11.96 3.34 8.42
CA ALA A 64 -13.14 2.64 7.94
C ALA A 64 -13.24 1.29 8.66
N SER A 65 -14.28 0.51 8.37
CA SER A 65 -14.56 -0.77 9.00
C SER A 65 -15.15 -0.64 10.43
N ASP A 66 -15.77 -1.69 10.86
CA ASP A 66 -16.21 -1.98 12.23
C ASP A 66 -16.07 -3.49 12.49
N PRO A 67 -16.30 -3.98 13.73
CA PRO A 67 -16.10 -5.40 14.04
C PRO A 67 -16.93 -6.36 13.17
N THR A 68 -18.13 -5.94 12.72
CA THR A 68 -19.00 -6.78 11.89
C THR A 68 -18.54 -6.79 10.43
N VAL A 69 -18.17 -5.63 9.90
CA VAL A 69 -17.59 -5.50 8.55
C VAL A 69 -16.30 -6.29 8.46
N MET A 70 -15.37 -6.11 9.42
CA MET A 70 -14.11 -6.85 9.46
C MET A 70 -14.31 -8.37 9.47
N ALA A 71 -15.21 -8.88 10.33
CA ALA A 71 -15.52 -10.30 10.39
C ALA A 71 -16.11 -10.84 9.07
N ARG A 72 -16.95 -10.06 8.39
CA ARG A 72 -17.53 -10.42 7.09
C ARG A 72 -16.47 -10.47 6.00
N THR A 73 -15.61 -9.45 5.92
CA THR A 73 -14.56 -9.34 4.91
C THR A 73 -13.51 -10.45 5.07
N VAL A 74 -13.12 -10.80 6.30
CA VAL A 74 -12.22 -11.94 6.55
C VAL A 74 -12.84 -13.26 6.09
N ARG A 75 -14.13 -13.53 6.37
CA ARG A 75 -14.80 -14.74 5.87
C ARG A 75 -14.90 -14.76 4.34
N LEU A 76 -15.18 -13.61 3.72
CA LEU A 76 -15.23 -13.50 2.26
C LEU A 76 -13.86 -13.82 1.64
N ALA A 77 -12.77 -13.27 2.19
CA ALA A 77 -11.41 -13.57 1.74
C ALA A 77 -11.08 -15.07 1.86
N LYS A 78 -11.48 -15.70 2.97
CA LYS A 78 -11.33 -17.17 3.16
C LYS A 78 -12.07 -17.97 2.08
N GLN A 79 -13.31 -17.60 1.78
CA GLN A 79 -14.12 -18.29 0.75
C GLN A 79 -13.49 -18.26 -0.64
N HIS A 80 -12.74 -17.19 -0.94
CA HIS A 80 -12.06 -17.01 -2.22
C HIS A 80 -10.57 -17.37 -2.21
N ASN A 81 -10.05 -17.93 -1.10
CA ASN A 81 -8.62 -18.25 -0.91
C ASN A 81 -7.71 -17.01 -1.10
N VAL A 82 -8.19 -15.85 -0.72
CA VAL A 82 -7.44 -14.57 -0.77
C VAL A 82 -6.66 -14.40 0.52
N ARG A 83 -5.38 -14.08 0.43
CA ARG A 83 -4.53 -13.77 1.59
C ARG A 83 -4.95 -12.43 2.19
N VAL A 84 -4.87 -12.30 3.51
CA VAL A 84 -5.31 -11.10 4.22
C VAL A 84 -4.14 -10.41 4.90
N GLY A 85 -4.00 -9.12 4.62
CA GLY A 85 -3.14 -8.20 5.37
C GLY A 85 -3.95 -7.15 6.12
N ALA A 86 -3.32 -6.53 7.09
CA ALA A 86 -3.91 -5.45 7.85
C ALA A 86 -3.71 -4.11 7.12
N HIS A 87 -4.78 -3.31 7.13
CA HIS A 87 -4.80 -1.96 6.52
C HIS A 87 -5.04 -0.88 7.59
N PRO A 88 -4.06 -0.70 8.53
CA PRO A 88 -4.19 0.27 9.60
C PRO A 88 -4.01 1.70 9.10
N SER A 89 -4.65 2.64 9.77
CA SER A 89 -4.63 4.05 9.44
C SER A 89 -4.48 4.94 10.67
N LEU A 90 -4.37 6.25 10.41
CA LEU A 90 -4.59 7.28 11.41
C LEU A 90 -6.06 7.25 11.90
N PRO A 91 -6.37 7.67 13.15
CA PRO A 91 -7.72 7.67 13.69
C PRO A 91 -8.56 8.81 13.09
N ASP A 92 -8.91 8.68 11.83
CA ASP A 92 -9.58 9.69 11.02
C ASP A 92 -10.76 9.09 10.22
N LEU A 93 -11.75 8.58 10.92
CA LEU A 93 -12.94 8.01 10.29
C LEU A 93 -13.67 9.00 9.37
N GLN A 94 -13.80 10.26 9.78
CA GLN A 94 -14.47 11.28 8.98
C GLN A 94 -13.70 11.66 7.70
N GLY A 95 -12.37 11.67 7.75
CA GLY A 95 -11.49 11.98 6.61
C GLY A 95 -11.04 10.76 5.86
N PHE A 96 -11.58 9.59 6.20
CA PHE A 96 -11.20 8.31 5.58
C PHE A 96 -9.68 8.04 5.67
N GLY A 97 -9.03 8.46 6.76
CA GLY A 97 -7.59 8.31 6.91
C GLY A 97 -6.73 9.09 5.91
N ARG A 98 -7.34 10.00 5.13
CA ARG A 98 -6.66 10.78 4.08
C ARG A 98 -6.31 12.21 4.51
N ARG A 99 -6.34 12.49 5.83
CA ARG A 99 -5.85 13.73 6.44
C ARG A 99 -4.62 13.41 7.27
N GLU A 100 -3.54 14.16 7.08
CA GLU A 100 -2.33 13.98 7.88
C GLU A 100 -2.59 14.38 9.35
N MET A 101 -2.08 13.58 10.27
CA MET A 101 -2.16 13.82 11.70
C MET A 101 -0.78 13.67 12.32
N LYS A 102 -0.37 14.68 13.11
CA LYS A 102 0.87 14.60 13.86
C LYS A 102 0.67 13.79 15.13
N MET A 103 1.36 12.67 15.23
CA MET A 103 1.39 11.80 16.41
C MET A 103 2.84 11.58 16.85
N ARG A 104 3.06 11.32 18.13
CA ARG A 104 4.37 10.86 18.61
C ARG A 104 4.65 9.46 18.04
N PRO A 105 5.90 9.11 17.71
CA PRO A 105 6.22 7.80 17.11
C PRO A 105 5.68 6.61 17.92
N GLU A 106 5.82 6.63 19.23
CA GLU A 106 5.30 5.57 20.12
C GLU A 106 3.76 5.48 20.06
N GLU A 107 3.05 6.62 20.06
CA GLU A 107 1.59 6.64 19.93
C GLU A 107 1.14 6.04 18.60
N LEU A 108 1.86 6.36 17.51
CA LEU A 108 1.59 5.82 16.19
C LEU A 108 1.84 4.31 16.14
N THR A 109 2.96 3.84 16.70
CA THR A 109 3.25 2.40 16.81
C THR A 109 2.13 1.67 17.56
N ASN A 110 1.72 2.19 18.72
CA ASN A 110 0.65 1.61 19.53
C ASN A 110 -0.71 1.63 18.79
N CYS A 111 -0.98 2.72 18.06
CA CYS A 111 -2.17 2.86 17.22
C CYS A 111 -2.23 1.76 16.13
N ILE A 112 -1.11 1.47 15.49
CA ILE A 112 -1.01 0.42 14.46
C ILE A 112 -1.16 -0.97 15.10
N ILE A 113 -0.45 -1.24 16.21
CA ILE A 113 -0.53 -2.52 16.92
C ILE A 113 -1.96 -2.84 17.34
N TYR A 114 -2.69 -1.86 17.88
CA TYR A 114 -4.09 -2.02 18.27
C TYR A 114 -4.97 -2.47 17.11
N GLN A 115 -4.85 -1.83 15.96
CA GLN A 115 -5.61 -2.11 14.75
C GLN A 115 -5.28 -3.49 14.18
N VAL A 116 -4.00 -3.80 14.04
CA VAL A 116 -3.52 -5.09 13.51
C VAL A 116 -3.88 -6.23 14.46
N GLY A 117 -3.78 -6.01 15.77
CA GLY A 117 -4.17 -6.97 16.80
C GLY A 117 -5.66 -7.32 16.73
N ALA A 118 -6.53 -6.34 16.48
CA ALA A 118 -7.95 -6.57 16.28
C ALA A 118 -8.19 -7.50 15.08
N LEU A 119 -7.63 -7.19 13.91
CA LEU A 119 -7.77 -8.03 12.72
C LEU A 119 -7.22 -9.44 12.94
N LYS A 120 -6.07 -9.57 13.61
CA LYS A 120 -5.45 -10.87 13.89
C LYS A 120 -6.40 -11.80 14.66
N GLY A 121 -7.15 -11.29 15.63
CA GLY A 121 -8.16 -12.08 16.34
C GLY A 121 -9.26 -12.63 15.43
N PHE A 122 -9.72 -11.86 14.43
CA PHE A 122 -10.69 -12.35 13.44
C PHE A 122 -10.08 -13.38 12.48
N LEU A 123 -8.81 -13.19 12.09
CA LEU A 123 -8.11 -14.17 11.26
C LEU A 123 -7.92 -15.50 12.00
N GLU A 124 -7.48 -15.48 13.24
CA GLU A 124 -7.32 -16.67 14.08
C GLU A 124 -8.63 -17.43 14.26
N ARG A 125 -9.73 -16.71 14.49
CA ARG A 125 -11.08 -17.31 14.54
C ARG A 125 -11.43 -18.09 13.28
N GLU A 126 -11.02 -17.62 12.12
CA GLU A 126 -11.28 -18.25 10.83
C GLU A 126 -10.18 -19.26 10.40
N GLY A 127 -9.15 -19.47 11.23
CA GLY A 127 -8.00 -20.34 10.93
C GLY A 127 -7.11 -19.77 9.81
N MET A 128 -7.08 -18.46 9.68
CA MET A 128 -6.25 -17.72 8.73
C MET A 128 -5.06 -17.05 9.44
N HIS A 129 -4.05 -16.68 8.67
CA HIS A 129 -2.87 -15.97 9.17
C HIS A 129 -2.79 -14.58 8.59
N LEU A 130 -2.25 -13.65 9.39
CA LEU A 130 -1.90 -12.31 8.92
C LEU A 130 -0.74 -12.42 7.93
N PHE A 131 -0.92 -11.90 6.71
CA PHE A 131 0.07 -12.01 5.65
C PHE A 131 1.04 -10.82 5.62
N HIS A 132 0.54 -9.59 5.81
CA HIS A 132 1.35 -8.36 5.73
C HIS A 132 0.65 -7.20 6.46
N ILE A 133 1.33 -6.06 6.54
CA ILE A 133 0.76 -4.77 6.90
C ILE A 133 0.92 -3.80 5.73
N LYS A 134 -0.16 -3.12 5.37
CA LYS A 134 -0.18 -1.99 4.41
C LYS A 134 -0.77 -0.77 5.10
N PRO A 135 0.00 0.28 5.40
CA PRO A 135 -0.58 1.53 5.91
C PRO A 135 -1.59 2.11 4.93
N HIS A 136 -2.69 2.67 5.43
CA HIS A 136 -3.72 3.31 4.59
C HIS A 136 -3.46 4.81 4.41
N GLY A 137 -3.81 5.32 3.24
CA GLY A 137 -4.00 6.74 2.94
C GLY A 137 -2.84 7.65 3.35
N SER A 138 -3.11 8.67 4.17
CA SER A 138 -2.08 9.62 4.61
C SER A 138 -0.96 8.95 5.40
N LEU A 139 -1.22 7.89 6.17
CA LEU A 139 -0.18 7.17 6.90
C LEU A 139 0.84 6.54 5.93
N TYR A 140 0.39 5.97 4.81
CA TYR A 140 1.26 5.44 3.76
C TYR A 140 2.14 6.54 3.16
N GLY A 141 1.54 7.65 2.73
CA GLY A 141 2.27 8.78 2.18
C GLY A 141 3.25 9.44 3.18
N MET A 142 2.88 9.54 4.45
CA MET A 142 3.76 10.06 5.50
C MET A 142 4.95 9.13 5.73
N ALA A 143 4.75 7.81 5.78
CA ALA A 143 5.83 6.83 5.93
C ALA A 143 6.80 6.84 4.73
N ALA A 144 6.31 7.15 3.52
CA ALA A 144 7.19 7.32 2.35
C ALA A 144 8.15 8.50 2.46
N ARG A 145 7.83 9.54 3.28
CA ARG A 145 8.55 10.81 3.36
C ARG A 145 9.16 11.12 4.74
N SER A 146 8.73 10.43 5.79
CA SER A 146 9.18 10.65 7.17
C SER A 146 9.79 9.39 7.74
N GLU A 147 11.06 9.48 8.13
CA GLU A 147 11.79 8.36 8.75
C GLU A 147 11.16 7.94 10.09
N GLU A 148 10.72 8.91 10.90
CA GLU A 148 10.05 8.63 12.18
C GLU A 148 8.75 7.84 11.98
N VAL A 149 7.94 8.21 10.97
CA VAL A 149 6.69 7.53 10.66
C VAL A 149 6.96 6.14 10.08
N ALA A 150 7.91 6.01 9.15
CA ALA A 150 8.30 4.72 8.59
C ALA A 150 8.81 3.77 9.69
N LYS A 151 9.62 4.30 10.62
CA LYS A 151 10.11 3.53 11.76
C LYS A 151 8.98 3.08 12.68
N ALA A 152 8.03 3.93 12.98
CA ALA A 152 6.86 3.57 13.80
C ALA A 152 6.03 2.43 13.16
N VAL A 153 5.87 2.45 11.83
CA VAL A 153 5.25 1.35 11.07
C VAL A 153 6.10 0.08 11.16
N ALA A 154 7.42 0.20 10.98
CA ALA A 154 8.34 -0.93 11.06
C ALA A 154 8.31 -1.59 12.46
N ASP A 155 8.34 -0.78 13.52
CA ASP A 155 8.29 -1.27 14.91
C ASP A 155 6.98 -2.02 15.18
N ALA A 156 5.85 -1.53 14.67
CA ALA A 156 4.58 -2.26 14.74
C ALA A 156 4.62 -3.59 13.96
N ALA A 157 5.18 -3.59 12.75
CA ALA A 157 5.25 -4.78 11.90
C ALA A 157 6.12 -5.89 12.52
N LYS A 158 7.20 -5.53 13.20
CA LYS A 158 8.05 -6.48 13.95
C LYS A 158 7.29 -7.25 15.02
N VAL A 159 6.31 -6.60 15.69
CA VAL A 159 5.49 -7.28 16.72
C VAL A 159 4.75 -8.48 16.13
N PHE A 160 4.34 -8.39 14.87
CA PHE A 160 3.59 -9.42 14.17
C PHE A 160 4.46 -10.32 13.29
N ASN A 161 5.74 -9.97 13.10
CA ASN A 161 6.70 -10.67 12.25
C ASN A 161 6.16 -10.90 10.82
N VAL A 162 5.68 -9.84 10.19
CA VAL A 162 5.11 -9.87 8.83
C VAL A 162 5.75 -8.83 7.92
N PRO A 163 5.74 -9.05 6.58
CA PRO A 163 6.16 -8.06 5.59
C PRO A 163 5.34 -6.77 5.67
N VAL A 164 5.92 -5.68 5.13
CA VAL A 164 5.23 -4.40 4.96
C VAL A 164 5.13 -4.05 3.48
N MET A 165 3.97 -3.59 3.03
CA MET A 165 3.82 -3.04 1.68
C MET A 165 4.31 -1.60 1.62
N GLY A 166 4.94 -1.26 0.50
CA GLY A 166 5.47 0.08 0.26
C GLY A 166 6.03 0.23 -1.14
N MET A 167 6.60 1.38 -1.44
CA MET A 167 7.22 1.70 -2.74
C MET A 167 8.74 1.67 -2.65
N ILE A 168 9.40 1.20 -3.71
CA ILE A 168 10.85 1.37 -3.86
C ILE A 168 11.22 2.84 -4.08
N GLY A 169 12.49 3.17 -3.85
CA GLY A 169 12.99 4.55 -4.01
C GLY A 169 12.51 5.54 -2.95
N THR A 170 11.75 5.09 -1.97
CA THR A 170 11.19 5.91 -0.88
C THR A 170 11.75 5.52 0.49
N LEU A 171 11.31 6.21 1.55
CA LEU A 171 11.67 5.80 2.92
C LEU A 171 11.03 4.46 3.32
N HIS A 172 10.01 3.98 2.64
CA HIS A 172 9.51 2.63 2.84
C HIS A 172 10.64 1.60 2.62
N GLU A 173 11.27 1.63 1.45
CA GLU A 173 12.34 0.68 1.15
C GLU A 173 13.53 0.85 2.09
N ARG A 174 14.01 2.09 2.25
CA ARG A 174 15.20 2.37 3.06
C ARG A 174 15.02 1.95 4.51
N VAL A 175 13.91 2.34 5.14
CA VAL A 175 13.69 2.08 6.57
C VAL A 175 13.30 0.65 6.81
N TYR A 176 12.33 0.10 6.06
CA TYR A 176 11.84 -1.25 6.32
C TYR A 176 12.94 -2.30 6.12
N THR A 177 13.76 -2.15 5.07
CA THR A 177 14.89 -3.06 4.85
C THR A 177 16.00 -2.89 5.90
N ALA A 178 16.29 -1.66 6.32
CA ALA A 178 17.25 -1.41 7.41
C ALA A 178 16.80 -2.00 8.74
N GLU A 179 15.49 -2.05 8.99
CA GLU A 179 14.88 -2.66 10.17
C GLU A 179 14.70 -4.19 10.06
N GLY A 180 15.19 -4.80 8.97
CA GLY A 180 15.17 -6.24 8.74
C GLY A 180 13.81 -6.79 8.28
N LEU A 181 12.89 -5.93 7.85
CA LEU A 181 11.59 -6.33 7.34
C LEU A 181 11.64 -6.62 5.84
N GLU A 182 10.83 -7.57 5.42
CA GLU A 182 10.56 -7.78 4.00
C GLU A 182 9.65 -6.68 3.47
N LEU A 183 10.09 -6.01 2.38
CA LEU A 183 9.26 -5.06 1.63
C LEU A 183 8.57 -5.80 0.49
N ILE A 184 7.23 -5.75 0.45
CA ILE A 184 6.42 -6.08 -0.73
C ILE A 184 6.23 -4.78 -1.50
N SER A 185 6.91 -4.66 -2.64
CA SER A 185 6.83 -3.43 -3.44
C SER A 185 5.52 -3.36 -4.20
N GLU A 186 4.84 -2.23 -4.06
CA GLU A 186 3.51 -1.98 -4.58
C GLU A 186 3.54 -1.04 -5.78
N TYR A 187 2.76 -1.37 -6.80
CA TYR A 187 2.47 -0.53 -7.96
C TYR A 187 0.97 -0.22 -8.04
N TYR A 188 0.64 1.02 -8.36
CA TYR A 188 -0.75 1.49 -8.46
C TYR A 188 -1.13 1.66 -9.93
N ALA A 189 -2.05 0.82 -10.42
CA ALA A 189 -2.46 0.84 -11.82
C ALA A 189 -3.45 1.97 -12.15
N ASP A 190 -4.20 2.40 -11.14
CA ASP A 190 -5.32 3.36 -11.21
C ASP A 190 -5.01 4.75 -10.62
N LEU A 191 -3.77 4.97 -10.16
CA LEU A 191 -3.29 6.27 -9.68
C LEU A 191 -2.17 6.81 -10.58
N ASP A 192 -1.93 8.12 -10.47
CA ASP A 192 -0.84 8.79 -11.16
C ASP A 192 0.42 8.89 -10.29
N TYR A 193 1.56 9.10 -10.94
CA TYR A 193 2.87 9.25 -10.32
C TYR A 193 3.45 10.64 -10.63
N ASP A 194 4.21 11.20 -9.70
CA ASP A 194 5.03 12.39 -9.96
C ASP A 194 6.37 12.02 -10.62
N ASP A 195 7.20 13.03 -10.89
CA ASP A 195 8.49 12.88 -11.58
C ASP A 195 9.58 12.20 -10.72
N GLU A 196 9.35 12.07 -9.44
CA GLU A 196 10.19 11.37 -8.46
C GLU A 196 9.77 9.90 -8.25
N GLY A 197 8.64 9.48 -8.87
CA GLY A 197 8.09 8.13 -8.74
C GLY A 197 7.23 7.93 -7.49
N MET A 198 6.79 9.04 -6.88
CA MET A 198 5.83 8.98 -5.78
C MET A 198 4.40 8.92 -6.33
N VAL A 199 3.58 8.05 -5.74
CA VAL A 199 2.16 8.00 -6.06
C VAL A 199 1.45 9.27 -5.58
N ILE A 200 0.60 9.82 -6.43
CA ILE A 200 -0.22 10.99 -6.13
C ILE A 200 -1.52 10.51 -5.47
N ILE A 201 -1.58 10.62 -4.14
CA ILE A 201 -2.76 10.22 -3.37
C ILE A 201 -3.79 11.34 -3.41
N THR A 202 -4.94 11.07 -4.02
CA THR A 202 -6.08 12.00 -4.07
C THR A 202 -7.09 11.68 -2.97
N ARG A 203 -7.84 12.69 -2.55
CA ARG A 203 -8.87 12.52 -1.50
C ARG A 203 -10.07 11.71 -2.01
N GLU A 204 -10.42 11.88 -3.27
CA GLU A 204 -11.53 11.21 -3.94
C GLU A 204 -11.03 10.52 -5.19
N HIS A 205 -11.49 9.32 -5.46
CA HIS A 205 -11.17 8.59 -6.67
C HIS A 205 -12.27 8.78 -7.71
N HIS A 206 -11.85 8.88 -8.97
CA HIS A 206 -12.74 8.96 -10.12
C HIS A 206 -12.60 7.69 -10.96
N ALA A 207 -13.62 7.43 -11.81
CA ALA A 207 -13.54 6.31 -12.75
C ALA A 207 -12.29 6.42 -13.63
N PHE A 208 -11.55 5.32 -13.74
CA PHE A 208 -10.34 5.24 -14.55
C PHE A 208 -10.56 4.27 -15.72
N ASP A 209 -9.90 4.50 -16.85
CA ASP A 209 -10.03 3.63 -18.02
C ASP A 209 -9.40 2.25 -17.73
N PRO A 210 -10.18 1.15 -17.73
CA PRO A 210 -9.67 -0.19 -17.44
C PRO A 210 -8.59 -0.65 -18.43
N LYS A 211 -8.66 -0.25 -19.70
CA LYS A 211 -7.66 -0.57 -20.70
C LYS A 211 -6.33 0.11 -20.38
N ARG A 212 -6.38 1.39 -20.04
CA ARG A 212 -5.19 2.15 -19.62
C ARG A 212 -4.58 1.59 -18.33
N ALA A 213 -5.40 1.19 -17.36
CA ALA A 213 -4.91 0.54 -16.14
C ALA A 213 -4.20 -0.79 -16.43
N ALA A 214 -4.77 -1.61 -17.32
CA ALA A 214 -4.18 -2.87 -17.76
C ALA A 214 -2.84 -2.66 -18.49
N GLU A 215 -2.76 -1.70 -19.41
CA GLU A 215 -1.53 -1.34 -20.11
C GLU A 215 -0.42 -0.85 -19.16
N ARG A 216 -0.79 0.01 -18.21
CA ARG A 216 0.13 0.49 -17.16
C ARG A 216 0.64 -0.66 -16.28
N ALA A 217 -0.25 -1.55 -15.83
CA ALA A 217 0.10 -2.71 -15.02
C ALA A 217 1.07 -3.64 -15.75
N LEU A 218 0.77 -3.98 -17.00
CA LEU A 218 1.63 -4.84 -17.80
C LEU A 218 3.01 -4.23 -18.03
N ARG A 219 3.07 -2.92 -18.28
CA ARG A 219 4.33 -2.20 -18.45
C ARG A 219 5.16 -2.18 -17.17
N ALA A 220 4.54 -1.92 -16.02
CA ALA A 220 5.23 -1.96 -14.74
C ALA A 220 5.83 -3.34 -14.43
N VAL A 221 5.09 -4.42 -14.76
CA VAL A 221 5.55 -5.80 -14.56
C VAL A 221 6.69 -6.18 -15.50
N ARG A 222 6.60 -5.80 -16.79
CA ARG A 222 7.57 -6.22 -17.82
C ARG A 222 8.82 -5.37 -17.85
N GLU A 223 8.66 -4.06 -17.69
CA GLU A 223 9.72 -3.08 -17.92
C GLU A 223 10.23 -2.44 -16.62
N GLY A 224 9.49 -2.58 -15.49
CA GLY A 224 9.81 -1.90 -14.24
C GLY A 224 9.68 -0.38 -14.32
N VAL A 225 8.76 0.12 -15.16
CA VAL A 225 8.61 1.55 -15.47
C VAL A 225 7.17 1.99 -15.33
N ALA A 226 6.96 3.15 -14.71
CA ALA A 226 5.74 3.95 -14.77
C ALA A 226 5.98 5.25 -15.54
N VAL A 227 4.91 5.93 -15.97
CA VAL A 227 4.97 7.25 -16.59
C VAL A 227 4.33 8.26 -15.65
N SER A 228 5.09 9.30 -15.30
CA SER A 228 4.62 10.40 -14.46
C SER A 228 3.55 11.25 -15.17
N VAL A 229 2.88 12.12 -14.42
CA VAL A 229 1.92 13.10 -14.97
C VAL A 229 2.54 14.04 -16.01
N ASN A 230 3.86 14.25 -15.96
CA ASN A 230 4.60 15.08 -16.91
C ASN A 230 5.22 14.27 -18.07
N GLY A 231 4.92 12.96 -18.17
CA GLY A 231 5.41 12.10 -19.25
C GLY A 231 6.82 11.54 -19.03
N LYS A 232 7.42 11.72 -17.85
CA LYS A 232 8.73 11.18 -17.51
C LYS A 232 8.62 9.70 -17.11
N GLU A 233 9.53 8.87 -17.58
CA GLU A 233 9.65 7.50 -17.11
C GLU A 233 10.32 7.45 -15.74
N VAL A 234 9.68 6.78 -14.80
CA VAL A 234 10.15 6.57 -13.43
C VAL A 234 10.25 5.08 -13.13
N GLN A 235 11.28 4.69 -12.39
CA GLN A 235 11.51 3.30 -12.03
C GLN A 235 10.52 2.85 -10.97
N VAL A 236 9.88 1.70 -11.19
CA VAL A 236 8.98 1.05 -10.24
C VAL A 236 9.31 -0.44 -10.13
N ARG A 237 8.87 -1.07 -9.04
CA ARG A 237 8.88 -2.53 -8.90
C ARG A 237 7.49 -2.97 -8.48
N ALA A 238 6.91 -3.90 -9.20
CA ALA A 238 5.60 -4.46 -8.92
C ALA A 238 5.75 -5.90 -8.39
N ASP A 239 5.95 -6.07 -7.07
CA ASP A 239 5.73 -7.36 -6.40
C ASP A 239 4.23 -7.60 -6.25
N CYS A 240 3.43 -6.52 -6.15
CA CYS A 240 1.98 -6.54 -6.24
C CYS A 240 1.44 -5.28 -6.95
N ILE A 241 0.26 -5.43 -7.56
CA ILE A 241 -0.48 -4.34 -8.20
C ILE A 241 -1.69 -4.01 -7.31
N CYS A 242 -1.83 -2.73 -6.95
CA CYS A 242 -2.98 -2.23 -6.20
C CYS A 242 -4.10 -1.76 -7.13
N VAL A 243 -5.33 -2.07 -6.75
CA VAL A 243 -6.58 -1.51 -7.29
C VAL A 243 -7.42 -1.05 -6.10
N HIS A 244 -8.02 0.13 -6.20
CA HIS A 244 -8.79 0.71 -5.10
C HIS A 244 -10.28 0.36 -5.20
N SER A 245 -10.88 -0.09 -4.09
CA SER A 245 -12.30 -0.47 -4.03
C SER A 245 -13.26 0.71 -4.10
N ASP A 246 -12.81 1.90 -3.68
CA ASP A 246 -13.57 3.15 -3.71
C ASP A 246 -13.55 3.88 -5.07
N THR A 247 -12.88 3.30 -6.08
CA THR A 247 -12.98 3.74 -7.47
C THR A 247 -14.32 3.28 -8.07
N PRO A 248 -15.11 4.16 -8.73
CA PRO A 248 -16.47 3.82 -9.18
C PRO A 248 -16.59 2.59 -10.08
N ASN A 249 -15.55 2.28 -10.86
CA ASN A 249 -15.50 1.09 -11.75
C ASN A 249 -14.38 0.10 -11.35
N ALA A 250 -14.18 -0.10 -10.06
CA ALA A 250 -13.11 -0.92 -9.49
C ALA A 250 -13.12 -2.39 -9.99
N ILE A 251 -14.31 -2.98 -10.18
CA ILE A 251 -14.44 -4.37 -10.65
C ILE A 251 -13.90 -4.51 -12.08
N GLU A 252 -14.28 -3.60 -12.97
CA GLU A 252 -13.80 -3.57 -14.35
C GLU A 252 -12.28 -3.38 -14.41
N LEU A 253 -11.74 -2.49 -13.55
CA LEU A 253 -10.30 -2.27 -13.42
C LEU A 253 -9.58 -3.53 -12.94
N ALA A 254 -10.03 -4.15 -11.85
CA ALA A 254 -9.44 -5.36 -11.29
C ALA A 254 -9.47 -6.52 -12.31
N ARG A 255 -10.57 -6.68 -13.04
CA ARG A 255 -10.71 -7.69 -14.09
C ARG A 255 -9.75 -7.45 -15.24
N ALA A 256 -9.64 -6.21 -15.74
CA ALA A 256 -8.76 -5.85 -16.83
C ALA A 256 -7.29 -6.05 -16.45
N VAL A 257 -6.87 -5.58 -15.28
CA VAL A 257 -5.52 -5.79 -14.74
C VAL A 257 -5.23 -7.29 -14.62
N ARG A 258 -6.11 -8.07 -13.94
CA ARG A 258 -5.93 -9.50 -13.76
C ARG A 258 -5.75 -10.25 -15.08
N THR A 259 -6.52 -9.87 -16.10
CA THR A 259 -6.47 -10.53 -17.42
C THR A 259 -5.10 -10.38 -18.07
N VAL A 260 -4.52 -9.18 -18.07
CA VAL A 260 -3.25 -8.92 -18.78
C VAL A 260 -2.02 -9.43 -18.02
N VAL A 261 -2.11 -9.57 -16.70
CA VAL A 261 -1.01 -10.06 -15.88
C VAL A 261 -1.17 -11.52 -15.45
N ALA A 262 -2.14 -12.24 -16.00
CA ALA A 262 -2.50 -13.60 -15.57
C ALA A 262 -1.31 -14.58 -15.56
N GLU A 263 -0.43 -14.51 -16.55
CA GLU A 263 0.77 -15.36 -16.65
C GLU A 263 1.82 -15.13 -15.54
N TYR A 264 1.78 -13.96 -14.86
CA TYR A 264 2.71 -13.59 -13.79
C TYR A 264 2.16 -13.88 -12.39
N LEU A 265 0.85 -14.14 -12.25
CA LEU A 265 0.19 -14.36 -10.96
C LEU A 265 0.64 -15.66 -10.29
N GLY A 266 0.67 -15.66 -8.95
CA GLY A 266 1.06 -16.78 -8.11
C GLY A 266 0.06 -17.23 -7.08
#